data_3b19d9dca2769e16b735c3f57e18e6d4
#
_entry.id   3b19d9dca2769e16b735c3f57e18e6d4
#
_cell.length_a   1.000
_cell.length_b   1.000
_cell.length_c   1.000
_cell.angle_alpha   90.00
_cell.angle_beta   90.00
_cell.angle_gamma   90.00
#
_symmetry.space_group_name_H-M   'P 1'
#
loop_
_entity.id
_entity.type
_entity.pdbx_description
1 polymer ?
#
loop_
_entity_poly.entity_id
_entity_poly.type
_entity_poly.pdbx_seq_one_letter_code
_entity_poly.pdbx_strand_id
1 'polypeptide(L)'
;ILCEASTYFSSHTLKYAVSGIGINIFSPKRGFPQELAQIAGALINKEPQLDTISAFAAELLHQLHTALQMPKGKILALYRTYSMLIGKNVIAHWNGQKIPGVVMDIADNFELILQASDGRLLSLQSGEVTLSDFMK
;
A
#
# COMPACT_ATOMS: atom_id res chain seq x y z
N ILE A 1 5.16 -2.65 -1.33
CA ILE A 1 5.85 -1.37 -1.61
C ILE A 1 6.58 -0.96 -0.34
N LEU A 2 7.86 -0.64 -0.48
CA LEU A 2 8.71 -0.10 0.58
C LEU A 2 9.21 1.26 0.14
N CYS A 3 9.08 2.28 0.99
CA CYS A 3 9.56 3.62 0.71
C CYS A 3 10.55 4.06 1.81
N GLU A 4 11.69 4.55 1.38
CA GLU A 4 12.70 5.16 2.24
C GLU A 4 12.94 6.60 1.79
N ALA A 5 13.16 7.50 2.74
CA ALA A 5 13.38 8.90 2.46
C ALA A 5 14.52 9.46 3.30
N SER A 6 15.23 10.42 2.76
CA SER A 6 16.23 11.22 3.48
C SER A 6 15.87 12.70 3.41
N THR A 7 16.07 13.40 4.51
CA THR A 7 15.80 14.83 4.61
C THR A 7 17.05 15.60 5.00
N TYR A 8 17.12 16.88 4.64
CA TYR A 8 18.15 17.77 5.17
C TYR A 8 17.79 18.16 6.60
N PHE A 9 18.71 17.94 7.53
CA PHE A 9 18.47 18.18 8.96
C PHE A 9 18.13 19.67 9.24
N SER A 10 18.78 20.59 8.56
CA SER A 10 18.63 22.03 8.79
C SER A 10 17.35 22.64 8.24
N SER A 11 16.81 22.11 7.13
CA SER A 11 15.64 22.67 6.44
C SER A 11 14.40 21.79 6.51
N HIS A 12 14.53 20.57 7.02
CA HIS A 12 13.48 19.55 7.04
C HIS A 12 12.88 19.27 5.65
N THR A 13 13.62 19.61 4.58
CA THR A 13 13.19 19.34 3.20
C THR A 13 13.65 17.97 2.75
N LEU A 14 12.84 17.35 1.89
CA LEU A 14 13.17 16.06 1.30
C LEU A 14 14.41 16.19 0.43
N LYS A 15 15.42 15.36 0.70
CA LYS A 15 16.62 15.24 -0.12
C LYS A 15 16.41 14.28 -1.28
N TYR A 16 15.91 13.08 -0.97
CA TYR A 16 15.47 12.07 -1.92
C TYR A 16 14.52 11.09 -1.25
N ALA A 17 13.75 10.39 -2.06
CA ALA A 17 12.99 9.21 -1.66
C ALA A 17 13.31 8.07 -2.61
N VAL A 18 13.36 6.85 -2.08
CA VAL A 18 13.52 5.62 -2.85
C VAL A 18 12.29 4.76 -2.61
N SER A 19 11.68 4.29 -3.69
CA SER A 19 10.53 3.40 -3.62
C SER A 19 10.85 2.06 -4.26
N GLY A 20 10.75 0.98 -3.48
CA GLY A 20 10.83 -0.39 -3.96
C GLY A 20 9.45 -0.97 -4.18
N ILE A 21 9.17 -1.48 -5.38
CA ILE A 21 7.88 -2.09 -5.73
C ILE A 21 8.12 -3.53 -6.14
N GLY A 22 7.63 -4.49 -5.32
CA GLY A 22 7.66 -5.92 -5.63
C GLY A 22 6.31 -6.37 -6.18
N ILE A 23 6.31 -7.03 -7.34
CA ILE A 23 5.10 -7.51 -8.00
C ILE A 23 5.32 -8.94 -8.48
N ASN A 24 4.43 -9.84 -8.08
CA ASN A 24 4.36 -11.19 -8.62
C ASN A 24 3.69 -11.13 -10.00
N ILE A 25 4.47 -11.04 -11.07
CA ILE A 25 3.90 -10.95 -12.43
C ILE A 25 3.35 -12.31 -12.86
N PHE A 26 4.08 -13.38 -12.61
CA PHE A 26 3.70 -14.76 -12.96
C PHE A 26 3.55 -15.62 -11.72
N SER A 27 2.62 -16.57 -11.78
CA SER A 27 2.50 -17.60 -10.75
C SER A 27 3.74 -18.51 -10.78
N PRO A 28 4.31 -18.85 -9.61
CA PRO A 28 5.38 -19.87 -9.54
C PRO A 28 4.87 -21.21 -10.12
N LYS A 29 5.75 -21.96 -10.83
CA LYS A 29 5.40 -23.27 -11.43
C LYS A 29 4.80 -24.27 -10.43
N ARG A 30 5.20 -24.23 -9.17
CA ARG A 30 4.72 -25.09 -8.07
C ARG A 30 3.64 -24.42 -7.21
N GLY A 31 3.09 -23.28 -7.64
CA GLY A 31 2.21 -22.44 -6.82
C GLY A 31 2.97 -21.68 -5.74
N PHE A 32 2.25 -20.86 -4.98
CA PHE A 32 2.79 -20.21 -3.80
C PHE A 32 2.89 -21.20 -2.63
N PRO A 33 3.85 -21.02 -1.68
CA PRO A 33 3.90 -21.79 -0.45
C PRO A 33 2.55 -21.83 0.26
N GLN A 34 2.26 -22.93 0.97
CA GLN A 34 0.95 -23.16 1.57
C GLN A 34 0.50 -22.03 2.50
N GLU A 35 1.43 -21.46 3.28
CA GLU A 35 1.19 -20.32 4.17
C GLU A 35 0.86 -19.02 3.42
N LEU A 36 1.24 -18.90 2.15
CA LEU A 36 0.97 -17.73 1.31
C LEU A 36 -0.16 -17.95 0.30
N ALA A 37 -0.63 -19.18 0.13
CA ALA A 37 -1.56 -19.55 -0.94
C ALA A 37 -2.90 -18.78 -0.90
N GLN A 38 -3.33 -18.31 0.29
CA GLN A 38 -4.56 -17.54 0.45
C GLN A 38 -4.37 -16.01 0.37
N ILE A 39 -3.12 -15.54 0.47
CA ILE A 39 -2.82 -14.11 0.55
C ILE A 39 -1.90 -13.61 -0.57
N ALA A 40 -1.26 -14.53 -1.31
CA ALA A 40 -0.41 -14.20 -2.44
C ALA A 40 -1.10 -14.54 -3.76
N GLY A 41 -0.93 -13.69 -4.74
CA GLY A 41 -1.40 -13.88 -6.10
C GLY A 41 -0.39 -13.39 -7.12
N ALA A 42 -0.62 -13.70 -8.39
CA ALA A 42 0.14 -13.17 -9.51
C ALA A 42 -0.83 -12.51 -10.50
N LEU A 43 -0.31 -11.55 -11.26
CA LEU A 43 -1.10 -10.82 -12.25
C LEU A 43 -1.46 -11.69 -13.46
N ILE A 44 -0.60 -12.63 -13.82
CA ILE A 44 -0.71 -13.46 -15.03
C ILE A 44 -0.52 -14.93 -14.64
N ASN A 45 -1.51 -15.74 -15.00
CA ASN A 45 -1.49 -17.19 -14.79
C ASN A 45 -1.12 -17.99 -16.06
N LYS A 46 -0.59 -17.29 -17.07
CA LYS A 46 -0.14 -17.90 -18.35
C LYS A 46 1.37 -17.96 -18.41
N GLU A 47 1.89 -18.79 -19.36
CA GLU A 47 3.33 -18.83 -19.64
C GLU A 47 3.86 -17.43 -19.99
N PRO A 48 5.02 -17.02 -19.44
CA PRO A 48 5.61 -15.73 -19.70
C PRO A 48 6.00 -15.59 -21.18
N GLN A 49 5.63 -14.47 -21.78
CA GLN A 49 6.16 -14.06 -23.07
C GLN A 49 7.41 -13.19 -22.86
N LEU A 50 8.35 -13.24 -23.80
CA LEU A 50 9.71 -12.66 -23.65
C LEU A 50 9.66 -11.17 -23.25
N ASP A 51 8.69 -10.41 -23.77
CA ASP A 51 8.61 -8.95 -23.60
C ASP A 51 7.67 -8.52 -22.46
N THR A 52 6.98 -9.45 -21.81
CA THR A 52 5.94 -9.11 -20.81
C THR A 52 6.50 -8.31 -19.62
N ILE A 53 7.66 -8.72 -19.10
CA ILE A 53 8.27 -8.04 -17.95
C ILE A 53 8.71 -6.62 -18.33
N SER A 54 9.36 -6.48 -19.50
CA SER A 54 9.85 -5.18 -19.96
C SER A 54 8.70 -4.23 -20.27
N ALA A 55 7.64 -4.70 -20.92
CA ALA A 55 6.45 -3.92 -21.21
C ALA A 55 5.74 -3.49 -19.92
N PHE A 56 5.61 -4.40 -18.96
CA PHE A 56 5.03 -4.09 -17.65
C PHE A 56 5.85 -3.06 -16.88
N ALA A 57 7.18 -3.21 -16.86
CA ALA A 57 8.07 -2.26 -16.20
C ALA A 57 8.00 -0.86 -16.84
N ALA A 58 7.96 -0.79 -18.18
CA ALA A 58 7.83 0.48 -18.90
C ALA A 58 6.50 1.17 -18.58
N GLU A 59 5.38 0.43 -18.57
CA GLU A 59 4.08 0.96 -18.23
C GLU A 59 4.02 1.42 -16.76
N LEU A 60 4.57 0.64 -15.83
CA LEU A 60 4.65 1.02 -14.42
C LEU A 60 5.40 2.34 -14.22
N LEU A 61 6.57 2.50 -14.88
CA LEU A 61 7.35 3.73 -14.83
C LEU A 61 6.61 4.92 -15.45
N HIS A 62 5.91 4.69 -16.57
CA HIS A 62 5.08 5.71 -17.20
C HIS A 62 3.94 6.17 -16.27
N GLN A 63 3.22 5.24 -15.66
CA GLN A 63 2.14 5.55 -14.72
C GLN A 63 2.66 6.25 -13.46
N LEU A 64 3.81 5.83 -12.93
CA LEU A 64 4.45 6.49 -11.80
C LEU A 64 4.83 7.95 -12.15
N HIS A 65 5.47 8.15 -13.31
CA HIS A 65 5.80 9.50 -13.79
C HIS A 65 4.55 10.38 -13.93
N THR A 66 3.49 9.84 -14.53
CA THR A 66 2.21 10.53 -14.69
C THR A 66 1.60 10.89 -13.32
N ALA A 67 1.63 9.96 -12.37
CA ALA A 67 1.11 10.19 -11.02
C ALA A 67 1.88 11.32 -10.29
N LEU A 68 3.20 11.37 -10.45
CA LEU A 68 4.04 12.43 -9.85
C LEU A 68 3.72 13.84 -10.37
N GLN A 69 3.09 13.96 -11.55
CA GLN A 69 2.66 15.25 -12.12
C GLN A 69 1.20 15.59 -11.74
N MET A 70 0.48 14.70 -11.08
CA MET A 70 -0.91 14.94 -10.73
C MET A 70 -1.04 15.90 -9.53
N PRO A 71 -2.07 16.75 -9.52
CA PRO A 71 -2.43 17.51 -8.32
C PRO A 71 -2.73 16.58 -7.15
N LYS A 72 -2.29 16.97 -5.94
CA LYS A 72 -2.46 16.18 -4.70
C LYS A 72 -3.90 15.67 -4.51
N GLY A 73 -4.90 16.51 -4.73
CA GLY A 73 -6.30 16.11 -4.58
C GLY A 73 -6.75 15.00 -5.53
N LYS A 74 -6.20 14.98 -6.76
CA LYS A 74 -6.48 13.89 -7.71
C LYS A 74 -5.83 12.59 -7.28
N ILE A 75 -4.58 12.64 -6.80
CA ILE A 75 -3.90 11.45 -6.25
C ILE A 75 -4.68 10.90 -5.06
N LEU A 76 -5.11 11.78 -4.13
CA LEU A 76 -5.88 11.38 -2.97
C LEU A 76 -7.22 10.72 -3.34
N ALA A 77 -7.93 11.27 -4.32
CA ALA A 77 -9.19 10.69 -4.82
C ALA A 77 -8.98 9.29 -5.41
N LEU A 78 -7.92 9.10 -6.21
CA LEU A 78 -7.54 7.79 -6.74
C LEU A 78 -7.14 6.83 -5.62
N TYR A 79 -6.36 7.29 -4.64
CA TYR A 79 -5.93 6.47 -3.51
C TYR A 79 -7.12 5.98 -2.67
N ARG A 80 -8.10 6.85 -2.40
CA ARG A 80 -9.36 6.46 -1.75
C ARG A 80 -10.14 5.43 -2.57
N THR A 81 -10.25 5.65 -3.88
CA THR A 81 -10.97 4.75 -4.79
C THR A 81 -10.38 3.35 -4.84
N TYR A 82 -9.05 3.24 -4.84
CA TYR A 82 -8.34 1.95 -4.91
C TYR A 82 -7.99 1.37 -3.54
N SER A 83 -8.30 2.07 -2.45
CA SER A 83 -8.02 1.55 -1.11
C SER A 83 -8.86 0.33 -0.81
N MET A 84 -8.19 -0.77 -0.51
CA MET A 84 -8.84 -2.00 -0.03
C MET A 84 -9.16 -1.96 1.47
N LEU A 85 -8.73 -0.92 2.19
CA LEU A 85 -8.87 -0.83 3.64
C LEU A 85 -10.12 -0.08 4.09
N ILE A 86 -10.61 0.91 3.31
CA ILE A 86 -11.76 1.73 3.70
C ILE A 86 -13.00 0.85 3.92
N GLY A 87 -13.65 1.01 5.07
CA GLY A 87 -14.79 0.22 5.51
C GLY A 87 -14.43 -1.16 6.08
N LYS A 88 -13.16 -1.52 6.19
CA LYS A 88 -12.73 -2.83 6.70
C LYS A 88 -12.38 -2.79 8.17
N ASN A 89 -12.66 -3.92 8.85
CA ASN A 89 -12.16 -4.18 10.20
C ASN A 89 -10.67 -4.52 10.13
N VAL A 90 -9.89 -3.82 10.91
CA VAL A 90 -8.43 -3.96 10.94
C VAL A 90 -7.92 -4.00 12.38
N ILE A 91 -6.68 -4.47 12.53
CA ILE A 91 -5.87 -4.23 13.71
C ILE A 91 -4.71 -3.33 13.29
N ALA A 92 -4.70 -2.10 13.80
CA ALA A 92 -3.60 -1.17 13.59
C ALA A 92 -2.54 -1.38 14.67
N HIS A 93 -1.29 -1.49 14.25
CA HIS A 93 -0.12 -1.52 15.13
C HIS A 93 0.50 -0.12 15.13
N TRP A 94 0.23 0.62 16.17
CA TRP A 94 0.64 2.01 16.28
C TRP A 94 1.21 2.32 17.66
N ASN A 95 2.39 2.92 17.71
CA ASN A 95 3.11 3.23 18.97
C ASN A 95 3.24 2.03 19.92
N GLY A 96 3.50 0.84 19.35
CA GLY A 96 3.64 -0.40 20.14
C GLY A 96 2.33 -0.99 20.65
N GLN A 97 1.19 -0.40 20.30
CA GLN A 97 -0.14 -0.87 20.69
C GLN A 97 -0.87 -1.51 19.51
N LYS A 98 -1.72 -2.50 19.82
CA LYS A 98 -2.67 -3.10 18.87
C LYS A 98 -4.02 -2.42 19.07
N ILE A 99 -4.52 -1.75 18.04
CA ILE A 99 -5.77 -1.00 18.10
C ILE A 99 -6.74 -1.62 17.09
N PRO A 100 -7.72 -2.40 17.55
CA PRO A 100 -8.78 -2.88 16.67
C PRO A 100 -9.74 -1.74 16.32
N GLY A 101 -10.21 -1.72 15.09
CA GLY A 101 -11.13 -0.68 14.63
C GLY A 101 -11.53 -0.85 13.17
N VAL A 102 -12.27 0.13 12.67
CA VAL A 102 -12.71 0.22 11.26
C VAL A 102 -12.00 1.40 10.60
N VAL A 103 -11.47 1.17 9.40
CA VAL A 103 -10.91 2.25 8.60
C VAL A 103 -12.07 3.05 8.03
N MET A 104 -12.15 4.32 8.41
CA MET A 104 -13.23 5.21 7.98
C MET A 104 -12.92 5.93 6.68
N ASP A 105 -11.69 6.42 6.55
CA ASP A 105 -11.25 7.19 5.36
C ASP A 105 -9.72 7.35 5.36
N ILE A 106 -9.23 8.04 4.35
CA ILE A 106 -7.88 8.57 4.24
C ILE A 106 -7.96 10.09 4.22
N ALA A 107 -7.33 10.75 5.20
CA ALA A 107 -7.35 12.20 5.34
C ALA A 107 -6.62 12.92 4.19
N ASP A 108 -6.81 14.24 4.07
CA ASP A 108 -6.19 15.06 3.01
C ASP A 108 -4.66 15.14 3.09
N ASN A 109 -4.08 14.78 4.21
CA ASN A 109 -2.64 14.61 4.43
C ASN A 109 -2.17 13.16 4.25
N PHE A 110 -3.02 12.25 3.73
CA PHE A 110 -2.81 10.81 3.55
C PHE A 110 -2.72 10.00 4.84
N GLU A 111 -3.10 10.54 5.97
CA GLU A 111 -3.23 9.76 7.21
C GLU A 111 -4.45 8.84 7.14
N LEU A 112 -4.31 7.64 7.71
CA LEU A 112 -5.41 6.69 7.81
C LEU A 112 -6.33 7.11 8.97
N ILE A 113 -7.61 7.29 8.71
CA ILE A 113 -8.63 7.58 9.74
C ILE A 113 -9.21 6.26 10.23
N LEU A 114 -8.92 5.93 11.47
CA LEU A 114 -9.40 4.73 12.14
C LEU A 114 -10.44 5.09 13.21
N GLN A 115 -11.61 4.47 13.17
CA GLN A 115 -12.53 4.44 14.30
C GLN A 115 -12.19 3.21 15.14
N ALA A 116 -11.57 3.43 16.29
CA ALA A 116 -11.25 2.37 17.25
C ALA A 116 -12.51 1.76 17.85
N SER A 117 -12.42 0.52 18.35
CA SER A 117 -13.56 -0.20 18.95
C SER A 117 -14.15 0.48 20.19
N ASP A 118 -13.40 1.38 20.83
CA ASP A 118 -13.85 2.22 21.95
C ASP A 118 -14.55 3.53 21.49
N GLY A 119 -14.75 3.70 20.18
CA GLY A 119 -15.42 4.85 19.57
C GLY A 119 -14.51 6.04 19.25
N ARG A 120 -13.23 6.04 19.65
CA ARG A 120 -12.30 7.12 19.34
C ARG A 120 -11.96 7.15 17.85
N LEU A 121 -11.87 8.35 17.26
CA LEU A 121 -11.29 8.56 15.95
C LEU A 121 -9.80 8.86 16.09
N LEU A 122 -9.00 8.11 15.37
CA LEU A 122 -7.54 8.23 15.36
C LEU A 122 -7.06 8.53 13.95
N SER A 123 -6.09 9.44 13.82
CA SER A 123 -5.37 9.73 12.58
C SER A 123 -3.98 9.11 12.66
N LEU A 124 -3.71 8.12 11.80
CA LEU A 124 -2.51 7.33 11.82
C LEU A 124 -1.58 7.75 10.68
N GLN A 125 -0.44 8.37 11.02
CA GLN A 125 0.59 8.81 10.05
C GLN A 125 1.53 7.68 9.64
N SER A 126 1.72 6.71 10.54
CA SER A 126 2.63 5.58 10.35
C SER A 126 2.14 4.39 11.15
N GLY A 127 2.60 3.22 10.81
CA GLY A 127 2.25 1.97 11.48
C GLY A 127 1.97 0.87 10.47
N GLU A 128 1.64 -0.29 10.99
CA GLU A 128 1.23 -1.45 10.22
C GLU A 128 -0.25 -1.70 10.45
N VAL A 129 -0.97 -2.08 9.40
CA VAL A 129 -2.39 -2.41 9.46
C VAL A 129 -2.60 -3.82 8.94
N THR A 130 -3.22 -4.67 9.75
CA THR A 130 -3.58 -6.04 9.38
C THR A 130 -5.10 -6.17 9.28
N LEU A 131 -5.59 -6.73 8.19
CA LEU A 131 -7.02 -7.05 8.05
C LEU A 131 -7.42 -8.14 9.04
N SER A 132 -8.50 -7.94 9.79
CA SER A 132 -8.96 -8.89 10.81
C SER A 132 -9.36 -10.25 10.23
N ASP A 133 -9.82 -10.28 8.98
CA ASP A 133 -10.29 -11.49 8.32
C ASP A 133 -9.15 -12.49 7.98
N PHE A 134 -7.90 -12.06 8.03
CA PHE A 134 -6.71 -12.92 7.80
C PHE A 134 -6.10 -13.47 9.09
N MET A 135 -6.69 -13.20 10.25
CA MET A 135 -6.20 -13.64 11.57
C MET A 135 -6.94 -14.89 12.11
N LYS A 136 -7.55 -15.69 11.21
CA LYS A 136 -8.17 -16.99 11.59
C LYS A 136 -7.24 -18.15 11.36
#